data_ae6c9aaaac6e19cdb5d676fcb6161927
#
_entry.id   ae6c9aaaac6e19cdb5d676fcb6161927
#
_cell.length_a   1.000
_cell.length_b   1.000
_cell.length_c   1.000
_cell.angle_alpha   90.00
_cell.angle_beta   90.00
_cell.angle_gamma   90.00
#
_symmetry.space_group_name_H-M   'P 1'
#
loop_
_entity.id
_entity.type
_entity.pdbx_description
1 polymer ?
#
loop_
_entity_poly.entity_id
_entity_poly.type
_entity_poly.pdbx_seq_one_letter_code
_entity_poly.pdbx_strand_id
1 'polypeptide(L)'
;MNTVHAKGNVLNKIGIPSHMVWGYIGVVIFMVGDGLEQGWLSPFLVDHGLSMQQSASLFTMYGIAVTISAWLSGTFVQTWGPRKTMTVGLLAFILGSAAFIGWAIPHMYYPALLGSYALRGLGYPLFAYSFLVWVSYSTSQNILGKAVGWFWFMFTCGLNVLGPFYSSYAVPAFGEINTLWSALLFVAAGGILALFFNKDKFTPIQKQDQSKWKELSKAFTIMFENPKVGIGGVVKTINAIGQFGFAIFLPTYLARYGYSVSEWLQIWGTLFFVNIVFNIIFGAVGDKLGWRNTVMWFGGVGCGIFTLALYYTPQLIGHQYWVLMIIACCYGAALAGYVPLSALLPTLAPDNKGAAMSVLNLGSGLCAFIAPGIVSLFIGPLGAGGVIWIFAALYFFSAFLTRFLTISEQSTDVYTEERFVRENVQTNFDKTVKQ
;
A
#
# COMPACT_ATOMS: atom_id res chain seq x y z
N MET A 1 -6.54 -44.86 12.41
CA MET A 1 -6.71 -44.68 10.95
C MET A 1 -8.12 -44.17 10.70
N ASN A 2 -8.33 -42.88 10.63
CA ASN A 2 -9.56 -42.28 10.15
C ASN A 2 -9.16 -41.07 9.30
N THR A 3 -9.00 -41.29 8.02
CA THR A 3 -8.86 -40.24 6.99
C THR A 3 -10.21 -39.58 6.80
N VAL A 4 -10.46 -38.51 7.56
CA VAL A 4 -11.58 -37.61 7.27
C VAL A 4 -11.18 -36.86 5.99
N HIS A 5 -11.76 -37.27 4.87
CA HIS A 5 -11.76 -36.48 3.64
C HIS A 5 -12.47 -35.15 3.92
N ALA A 6 -11.72 -34.14 4.29
CA ALA A 6 -12.20 -32.77 4.33
C ALA A 6 -12.57 -32.38 2.88
N LYS A 7 -13.87 -32.29 2.58
CA LYS A 7 -14.40 -31.64 1.38
C LYS A 7 -13.67 -30.31 1.25
N GLY A 8 -12.83 -30.18 0.22
CA GLY A 8 -11.99 -29.01 0.02
C GLY A 8 -12.84 -27.75 -0.03
N ASN A 9 -12.75 -26.95 1.03
CA ASN A 9 -13.49 -25.71 1.17
C ASN A 9 -13.11 -24.81 -0.01
N VAL A 10 -14.09 -24.25 -0.72
CA VAL A 10 -13.89 -23.39 -1.91
C VAL A 10 -12.88 -22.27 -1.61
N LEU A 11 -12.89 -21.74 -0.39
CA LEU A 11 -11.95 -20.72 0.09
C LEU A 11 -10.49 -21.19 0.02
N ASN A 12 -10.19 -22.42 0.41
CA ASN A 12 -8.83 -22.96 0.33
C ASN A 12 -8.38 -23.16 -1.13
N LYS A 13 -9.30 -23.45 -2.04
CA LYS A 13 -8.97 -23.56 -3.49
C LYS A 13 -8.55 -22.22 -4.09
N ILE A 14 -9.19 -21.13 -3.68
CA ILE A 14 -8.83 -19.78 -4.12
C ILE A 14 -7.65 -19.19 -3.33
N GLY A 15 -7.16 -19.87 -2.29
CA GLY A 15 -5.98 -19.47 -1.52
C GLY A 15 -6.26 -18.68 -0.26
N ILE A 16 -7.52 -18.57 0.18
CA ILE A 16 -7.89 -17.99 1.48
C ILE A 16 -7.98 -19.11 2.51
N PRO A 17 -7.14 -19.11 3.57
CA PRO A 17 -7.28 -20.08 4.65
C PRO A 17 -8.63 -19.92 5.35
N SER A 18 -9.46 -20.95 5.32
CA SER A 18 -10.84 -20.88 5.81
C SER A 18 -10.96 -20.51 7.29
N HIS A 19 -9.95 -20.86 8.10
CA HIS A 19 -9.89 -20.52 9.52
C HIS A 19 -9.52 -19.03 9.78
N MET A 20 -9.01 -18.31 8.76
CA MET A 20 -8.59 -16.90 8.84
C MET A 20 -9.51 -15.96 8.06
N VAL A 21 -10.57 -16.43 7.45
CA VAL A 21 -11.45 -15.63 6.58
C VAL A 21 -11.99 -14.36 7.25
N TRP A 22 -12.34 -14.45 8.53
CA TRP A 22 -12.82 -13.30 9.30
C TRP A 22 -11.74 -12.25 9.52
N GLY A 23 -10.47 -12.67 9.59
CA GLY A 23 -9.33 -11.75 9.62
C GLY A 23 -9.20 -10.94 8.33
N TYR A 24 -9.37 -11.57 7.16
CA TYR A 24 -9.37 -10.87 5.86
C TYR A 24 -10.54 -9.90 5.74
N ILE A 25 -11.75 -10.32 6.13
CA ILE A 25 -12.93 -9.44 6.16
C ILE A 25 -12.70 -8.28 7.15
N GLY A 26 -12.14 -8.57 8.32
CA GLY A 26 -11.81 -7.56 9.30
C GLY A 26 -10.79 -6.55 8.79
N VAL A 27 -9.77 -7.00 8.06
CA VAL A 27 -8.77 -6.10 7.46
C VAL A 27 -9.40 -5.18 6.41
N VAL A 28 -10.21 -5.68 5.47
CA VAL A 28 -10.82 -4.80 4.46
C VAL A 28 -11.72 -3.76 5.13
N ILE A 29 -12.53 -4.14 6.12
CA ILE A 29 -13.42 -3.21 6.83
C ILE A 29 -12.63 -2.18 7.64
N PHE A 30 -11.56 -2.59 8.34
CA PHE A 30 -10.67 -1.68 9.05
C PHE A 30 -10.03 -0.68 8.07
N MET A 31 -9.54 -1.16 6.92
CA MET A 31 -8.90 -0.32 5.92
C MET A 31 -9.89 0.61 5.20
N VAL A 32 -11.19 0.27 5.12
CA VAL A 32 -12.22 1.24 4.72
C VAL A 32 -12.23 2.42 5.68
N GLY A 33 -12.22 2.16 6.98
CA GLY A 33 -12.18 3.22 8.01
C GLY A 33 -10.93 4.08 7.95
N ASP A 34 -9.76 3.50 7.65
CA ASP A 34 -8.51 4.27 7.48
C ASP A 34 -8.52 5.08 6.16
N GLY A 35 -9.03 4.48 5.08
CA GLY A 35 -9.08 5.10 3.76
C GLY A 35 -10.14 6.19 3.57
N LEU A 36 -11.09 6.29 4.49
CA LEU A 36 -12.22 7.19 4.44
C LEU A 36 -11.84 8.66 4.31
N GLU A 37 -10.75 9.08 4.91
CA GLU A 37 -10.28 10.47 4.90
C GLU A 37 -9.36 10.82 3.74
N GLN A 38 -8.92 9.81 2.98
CA GLN A 38 -7.99 10.02 1.88
C GLN A 38 -8.61 10.89 0.79
N GLY A 39 -7.89 11.95 0.44
CA GLY A 39 -8.25 12.82 -0.67
C GLY A 39 -9.21 13.98 -0.32
N TRP A 40 -9.72 14.10 0.92
CA TRP A 40 -10.53 15.22 1.32
C TRP A 40 -10.15 15.83 2.69
N LEU A 41 -9.48 15.08 3.57
CA LEU A 41 -9.06 15.61 4.87
C LEU A 41 -8.12 16.81 4.72
N SER A 42 -7.19 16.79 3.77
CA SER A 42 -6.26 17.91 3.57
C SER A 42 -6.98 19.19 3.14
N PRO A 43 -7.83 19.19 2.10
CA PRO A 43 -8.68 20.36 1.79
C PRO A 43 -9.50 20.84 2.98
N PHE A 44 -10.16 19.92 3.69
CA PHE A 44 -10.97 20.26 4.87
C PHE A 44 -10.16 21.01 5.92
N LEU A 45 -8.95 20.56 6.25
CA LEU A 45 -8.09 21.23 7.22
C LEU A 45 -7.62 22.62 6.74
N VAL A 46 -7.37 22.75 5.44
CA VAL A 46 -6.99 24.03 4.83
C VAL A 46 -8.16 25.01 4.88
N ASP A 47 -9.37 24.59 4.59
CA ASP A 47 -10.58 25.41 4.66
C ASP A 47 -10.91 25.85 6.09
N HIS A 48 -10.40 25.10 7.10
CA HIS A 48 -10.53 25.44 8.53
C HIS A 48 -9.32 26.20 9.09
N GLY A 49 -8.41 26.71 8.25
CA GLY A 49 -7.38 27.67 8.64
C GLY A 49 -5.96 27.15 8.69
N LEU A 50 -5.69 25.89 8.36
CA LEU A 50 -4.29 25.44 8.18
C LEU A 50 -3.77 25.89 6.81
N SER A 51 -2.46 26.19 6.75
CA SER A 51 -1.81 26.28 5.45
C SER A 51 -1.70 24.90 4.79
N MET A 52 -1.59 24.84 3.46
CA MET A 52 -1.35 23.60 2.75
C MET A 52 -0.07 22.90 3.20
N GLN A 53 0.96 23.68 3.58
CA GLN A 53 2.21 23.16 4.14
C GLN A 53 2.00 22.49 5.50
N GLN A 54 1.20 23.10 6.37
CA GLN A 54 0.86 22.54 7.68
C GLN A 54 0.05 21.24 7.52
N SER A 55 -0.92 21.25 6.62
CA SER A 55 -1.69 20.03 6.28
C SER A 55 -0.75 18.92 5.78
N ALA A 56 0.11 19.21 4.82
CA ALA A 56 1.08 18.22 4.30
C ALA A 56 2.06 17.72 5.38
N SER A 57 2.48 18.60 6.32
CA SER A 57 3.32 18.19 7.45
C SER A 57 2.60 17.23 8.40
N LEU A 58 1.29 17.38 8.55
CA LEU A 58 0.46 16.45 9.33
C LEU A 58 0.52 15.04 8.72
N PHE A 59 0.33 14.93 7.41
CA PHE A 59 0.45 13.64 6.70
C PHE A 59 1.89 13.10 6.71
N THR A 60 2.90 13.96 6.72
CA THR A 60 4.31 13.57 6.88
C THR A 60 4.53 12.92 8.24
N MET A 61 4.03 13.53 9.33
CA MET A 61 4.16 12.99 10.69
C MET A 61 3.41 11.65 10.83
N TYR A 62 2.20 11.56 10.25
CA TYR A 62 1.46 10.30 10.14
C TYR A 62 2.30 9.23 9.43
N GLY A 63 2.89 9.54 8.28
CA GLY A 63 3.74 8.64 7.51
C GLY A 63 4.99 8.17 8.25
N ILE A 64 5.61 9.03 9.06
CA ILE A 64 6.73 8.65 9.95
C ILE A 64 6.25 7.61 10.97
N ALA A 65 5.12 7.88 11.63
CA ALA A 65 4.54 6.95 12.60
C ALA A 65 4.18 5.60 11.95
N VAL A 66 3.58 5.62 10.77
CA VAL A 66 3.30 4.44 9.93
C VAL A 66 4.58 3.65 9.66
N THR A 67 5.66 4.29 9.24
CA THR A 67 6.91 3.63 8.90
C THR A 67 7.53 2.95 10.13
N ILE A 68 7.56 3.64 11.26
CA ILE A 68 8.07 3.09 12.52
C ILE A 68 7.24 1.88 12.97
N SER A 69 5.93 2.00 12.97
CA SER A 69 5.04 0.93 13.43
C SER A 69 5.01 -0.26 12.48
N ALA A 70 5.11 -0.03 11.19
CA ALA A 70 5.25 -1.09 10.19
C ALA A 70 6.51 -1.92 10.41
N TRP A 71 7.62 -1.25 10.68
CA TRP A 71 8.89 -1.90 11.00
C TRP A 71 8.83 -2.70 12.30
N LEU A 72 8.21 -2.15 13.35
CA LEU A 72 8.10 -2.81 14.65
C LEU A 72 7.04 -3.92 14.69
N SER A 73 6.06 -3.92 13.79
CA SER A 73 4.93 -4.86 13.79
C SER A 73 5.37 -6.33 13.82
N GLY A 74 6.35 -6.68 12.99
CA GLY A 74 6.90 -8.04 12.94
C GLY A 74 7.54 -8.49 14.25
N THR A 75 8.30 -7.61 14.90
CA THR A 75 8.95 -7.87 16.18
C THR A 75 7.91 -8.04 17.31
N PHE A 76 6.89 -7.18 17.34
CA PHE A 76 5.83 -7.28 18.35
C PHE A 76 4.96 -8.52 18.17
N VAL A 77 4.70 -8.95 16.94
CA VAL A 77 3.99 -10.22 16.70
C VAL A 77 4.75 -11.40 17.28
N GLN A 78 6.06 -11.40 17.18
CA GLN A 78 6.89 -12.51 17.69
C GLN A 78 7.01 -12.51 19.21
N THR A 79 7.02 -11.32 19.83
CA THR A 79 7.18 -11.19 21.29
C THR A 79 5.83 -11.28 22.02
N TRP A 80 4.79 -10.63 21.51
CA TRP A 80 3.48 -10.53 22.18
C TRP A 80 2.41 -11.41 21.53
N GLY A 81 2.66 -11.89 20.31
CA GLY A 81 1.69 -12.57 19.46
C GLY A 81 0.84 -11.61 18.65
N PRO A 82 0.24 -12.11 17.53
CA PRO A 82 -0.47 -11.26 16.59
C PRO A 82 -1.70 -10.57 17.20
N ARG A 83 -2.50 -11.28 17.99
CA ARG A 83 -3.73 -10.72 18.59
C ARG A 83 -3.45 -9.54 19.51
N LYS A 84 -2.44 -9.64 20.38
CA LYS A 84 -2.09 -8.53 21.29
C LYS A 84 -1.56 -7.33 20.51
N THR A 85 -0.70 -7.57 19.50
CA THR A 85 -0.15 -6.51 18.67
C THR A 85 -1.26 -5.82 17.86
N MET A 86 -2.18 -6.58 17.27
CA MET A 86 -3.35 -6.04 16.57
C MET A 86 -4.27 -5.25 17.51
N THR A 87 -4.46 -5.70 18.75
CA THR A 87 -5.26 -4.97 19.75
C THR A 87 -4.61 -3.63 20.10
N VAL A 88 -3.30 -3.60 20.31
CA VAL A 88 -2.55 -2.34 20.53
C VAL A 88 -2.71 -1.40 19.33
N GLY A 89 -2.59 -1.92 18.11
CA GLY A 89 -2.80 -1.16 16.89
C GLY A 89 -4.22 -0.59 16.78
N LEU A 90 -5.23 -1.42 17.05
CA LEU A 90 -6.64 -1.01 17.06
C LEU A 90 -6.89 0.12 18.09
N LEU A 91 -6.38 -0.04 19.31
CA LEU A 91 -6.53 0.96 20.35
C LEU A 91 -5.80 2.26 20.02
N ALA A 92 -4.56 2.20 19.50
CA ALA A 92 -3.81 3.38 19.07
C ALA A 92 -4.56 4.13 17.96
N PHE A 93 -5.15 3.42 16.99
CA PHE A 93 -5.94 4.03 15.94
C PHE A 93 -7.22 4.69 16.49
N ILE A 94 -7.98 3.99 17.33
CA ILE A 94 -9.23 4.53 17.90
C ILE A 94 -8.95 5.75 18.79
N LEU A 95 -7.97 5.65 19.70
CA LEU A 95 -7.63 6.75 20.60
C LEU A 95 -7.06 7.94 19.85
N GLY A 96 -6.17 7.70 18.88
CA GLY A 96 -5.62 8.75 18.02
C GLY A 96 -6.72 9.46 17.22
N SER A 97 -7.63 8.69 16.59
CA SER A 97 -8.74 9.25 15.83
C SER A 97 -9.74 9.98 16.72
N ALA A 98 -10.10 9.43 17.89
CA ALA A 98 -11.02 10.10 18.82
C ALA A 98 -10.44 11.42 19.35
N ALA A 99 -9.15 11.45 19.68
CA ALA A 99 -8.46 12.69 20.09
C ALA A 99 -8.38 13.69 18.92
N PHE A 100 -8.11 13.21 17.71
CA PHE A 100 -8.03 14.04 16.51
C PHE A 100 -9.37 14.71 16.19
N ILE A 101 -10.45 13.90 16.10
CA ILE A 101 -11.78 14.38 15.71
C ILE A 101 -12.46 15.13 16.87
N GLY A 102 -12.38 14.61 18.10
CA GLY A 102 -13.14 15.12 19.22
C GLY A 102 -12.51 16.33 19.90
N TRP A 103 -11.18 16.49 19.79
CA TRP A 103 -10.49 17.59 20.46
C TRP A 103 -9.61 18.43 19.55
N ALA A 104 -8.73 17.80 18.76
CA ALA A 104 -7.72 18.54 18.00
C ALA A 104 -8.34 19.37 16.85
N ILE A 105 -9.28 18.80 16.08
CA ILE A 105 -9.99 19.51 15.00
C ILE A 105 -10.84 20.68 15.54
N PRO A 106 -11.71 20.49 16.56
CA PRO A 106 -12.52 21.62 17.06
C PRO A 106 -11.72 22.81 17.56
N HIS A 107 -10.52 22.57 18.10
CA HIS A 107 -9.67 23.66 18.62
C HIS A 107 -8.63 24.14 17.59
N MET A 108 -8.47 23.46 16.46
CA MET A 108 -7.45 23.72 15.44
C MET A 108 -6.04 23.92 16.04
N TYR A 109 -5.76 23.25 17.16
CA TYR A 109 -4.47 23.34 17.84
C TYR A 109 -3.45 22.43 17.16
N TYR A 110 -2.56 23.04 16.39
CA TYR A 110 -1.65 22.33 15.48
C TYR A 110 -0.79 21.23 16.14
N PRO A 111 -0.16 21.44 17.34
CA PRO A 111 0.59 20.37 17.99
C PRO A 111 -0.28 19.15 18.35
N ALA A 112 -1.54 19.37 18.73
CA ALA A 112 -2.45 18.27 19.03
C ALA A 112 -2.93 17.54 17.76
N LEU A 113 -3.14 18.26 16.66
CA LEU A 113 -3.40 17.68 15.36
C LEU A 113 -2.25 16.75 14.97
N LEU A 114 -1.00 17.21 15.08
CA LEU A 114 0.19 16.39 14.79
C LEU A 114 0.27 15.16 15.70
N GLY A 115 0.13 15.33 17.01
CA GLY A 115 0.29 14.24 17.97
C GLY A 115 -0.81 13.17 17.87
N SER A 116 -2.07 13.59 17.77
CA SER A 116 -3.20 12.66 17.65
C SER A 116 -3.20 11.92 16.31
N TYR A 117 -2.84 12.61 15.23
CA TYR A 117 -2.76 11.99 13.91
C TYR A 117 -1.55 11.05 13.79
N ALA A 118 -0.41 11.38 14.42
CA ALA A 118 0.73 10.48 14.53
C ALA A 118 0.38 9.22 15.34
N LEU A 119 -0.33 9.37 16.47
CA LEU A 119 -0.80 8.23 17.26
C LEU A 119 -1.70 7.30 16.44
N ARG A 120 -2.62 7.87 15.65
CA ARG A 120 -3.43 7.12 14.69
C ARG A 120 -2.55 6.38 13.67
N GLY A 121 -1.50 7.03 13.16
CA GLY A 121 -0.57 6.45 12.19
C GLY A 121 0.18 5.22 12.71
N LEU A 122 0.37 5.07 14.03
CA LEU A 122 0.90 3.83 14.61
C LEU A 122 -0.09 2.67 14.49
N GLY A 123 -1.38 2.97 14.38
CA GLY A 123 -2.46 1.98 14.54
C GLY A 123 -2.56 0.99 13.41
N TYR A 124 -2.73 1.45 12.16
CA TYR A 124 -3.04 0.52 11.08
C TYR A 124 -1.90 -0.47 10.77
N PRO A 125 -0.61 -0.10 10.80
CA PRO A 125 0.42 -1.09 10.52
C PRO A 125 0.53 -2.13 11.64
N LEU A 126 0.38 -1.72 12.90
CA LEU A 126 0.32 -2.67 14.01
C LEU A 126 -0.89 -3.61 13.89
N PHE A 127 -1.99 -3.16 13.33
CA PHE A 127 -3.15 -4.01 13.09
C PHE A 127 -2.99 -4.87 11.83
N ALA A 128 -2.89 -4.26 10.66
CA ALA A 128 -2.97 -4.95 9.38
C ALA A 128 -1.71 -5.78 9.09
N TYR A 129 -0.51 -5.24 9.33
CA TYR A 129 0.72 -6.00 9.06
C TYR A 129 0.97 -7.10 10.07
N SER A 130 0.48 -6.94 11.31
CA SER A 130 0.48 -8.05 12.26
C SER A 130 -0.43 -9.20 11.82
N PHE A 131 -1.56 -8.90 11.18
CA PHE A 131 -2.38 -9.92 10.56
C PHE A 131 -1.68 -10.58 9.37
N LEU A 132 -0.98 -9.81 8.53
CA LEU A 132 -0.17 -10.37 7.43
C LEU A 132 0.89 -11.35 7.95
N VAL A 133 1.58 -10.97 9.03
CA VAL A 133 2.56 -11.87 9.68
C VAL A 133 1.84 -13.14 10.19
N TRP A 134 0.69 -12.99 10.82
CA TRP A 134 -0.11 -14.13 11.28
C TRP A 134 -0.50 -15.06 10.13
N VAL A 135 -0.99 -14.52 9.01
CA VAL A 135 -1.28 -15.27 7.78
C VAL A 135 -0.05 -16.05 7.32
N SER A 136 1.12 -15.42 7.34
CA SER A 136 2.37 -16.04 6.86
C SER A 136 2.80 -17.24 7.71
N TYR A 137 2.47 -17.26 8.99
CA TYR A 137 2.76 -18.37 9.88
C TYR A 137 1.69 -19.47 9.91
N SER A 138 0.43 -19.11 9.66
CA SER A 138 -0.70 -20.02 9.75
C SER A 138 -1.10 -20.67 8.42
N THR A 139 -0.41 -20.31 7.33
CA THR A 139 -0.73 -20.77 5.98
C THR A 139 0.34 -21.73 5.47
N SER A 140 -0.07 -22.83 4.85
CA SER A 140 0.85 -23.78 4.22
C SER A 140 1.58 -23.14 3.02
N GLN A 141 2.84 -23.53 2.80
CA GLN A 141 3.74 -22.94 1.81
C GLN A 141 3.18 -22.97 0.38
N ASN A 142 2.42 -24.01 0.01
CA ASN A 142 1.84 -24.18 -1.32
C ASN A 142 0.74 -23.16 -1.67
N ILE A 143 0.08 -22.54 -0.71
CA ILE A 143 -0.93 -21.49 -0.92
C ILE A 143 -0.57 -20.13 -0.33
N LEU A 144 0.61 -20.02 0.31
CA LEU A 144 1.05 -18.80 1.00
C LEU A 144 1.06 -17.59 0.07
N GLY A 145 1.58 -17.72 -1.15
CA GLY A 145 1.60 -16.63 -2.10
C GLY A 145 0.21 -16.09 -2.44
N LYS A 146 -0.78 -16.99 -2.61
CA LYS A 146 -2.17 -16.60 -2.84
C LYS A 146 -2.77 -15.91 -1.60
N ALA A 147 -2.51 -16.43 -0.41
CA ALA A 147 -3.01 -15.87 0.84
C ALA A 147 -2.48 -14.44 1.07
N VAL A 148 -1.18 -14.20 0.85
CA VAL A 148 -0.57 -12.86 0.90
C VAL A 148 -1.14 -11.95 -0.20
N GLY A 149 -1.37 -12.48 -1.40
CA GLY A 149 -2.02 -11.73 -2.49
C GLY A 149 -3.42 -11.27 -2.11
N TRP A 150 -4.23 -12.12 -1.48
CA TRP A 150 -5.54 -11.75 -0.94
C TRP A 150 -5.46 -10.69 0.15
N PHE A 151 -4.44 -10.74 1.02
CA PHE A 151 -4.23 -9.70 2.03
C PHE A 151 -4.03 -8.33 1.36
N TRP A 152 -3.13 -8.22 0.40
CA TRP A 152 -2.87 -6.96 -0.28
C TRP A 152 -4.05 -6.48 -1.10
N PHE A 153 -4.81 -7.40 -1.71
CA PHE A 153 -6.06 -7.07 -2.39
C PHE A 153 -7.06 -6.43 -1.41
N MET A 154 -7.34 -7.09 -0.28
CA MET A 154 -8.29 -6.60 0.73
C MET A 154 -7.82 -5.28 1.35
N PHE A 155 -6.53 -5.17 1.64
CA PHE A 155 -5.90 -3.96 2.15
C PHE A 155 -6.09 -2.77 1.19
N THR A 156 -5.69 -2.92 -0.07
CA THR A 156 -5.76 -1.85 -1.07
C THR A 156 -7.21 -1.52 -1.45
N CYS A 157 -8.07 -2.53 -1.56
CA CYS A 157 -9.48 -2.36 -1.85
C CYS A 157 -10.18 -1.54 -0.75
N GLY A 158 -9.92 -1.85 0.53
CA GLY A 158 -10.46 -1.06 1.65
C GLY A 158 -9.95 0.38 1.63
N LEU A 159 -8.63 0.53 1.63
CA LEU A 159 -7.96 1.82 1.79
C LEU A 159 -8.19 2.78 0.64
N ASN A 160 -8.00 2.32 -0.60
CA ASN A 160 -7.92 3.21 -1.76
C ASN A 160 -9.16 3.17 -2.66
N VAL A 161 -10.05 2.18 -2.49
CA VAL A 161 -11.27 2.05 -3.32
C VAL A 161 -12.51 2.30 -2.47
N LEU A 162 -12.82 1.39 -1.55
CA LEU A 162 -14.08 1.44 -0.79
C LEU A 162 -14.17 2.64 0.15
N GLY A 163 -13.06 3.02 0.82
CA GLY A 163 -13.00 4.21 1.67
C GLY A 163 -13.35 5.49 0.92
N PRO A 164 -12.61 5.86 -0.15
CA PRO A 164 -12.92 7.03 -0.97
C PRO A 164 -14.31 6.99 -1.61
N PHE A 165 -14.77 5.83 -2.12
CA PHE A 165 -16.13 5.72 -2.65
C PHE A 165 -17.19 5.96 -1.59
N TYR A 166 -17.05 5.41 -0.39
CA TYR A 166 -17.96 5.71 0.71
C TYR A 166 -17.97 7.21 1.02
N SER A 167 -16.81 7.83 1.14
CA SER A 167 -16.69 9.26 1.44
C SER A 167 -17.27 10.16 0.36
N SER A 168 -17.24 9.73 -0.91
CA SER A 168 -17.84 10.51 -2.00
C SER A 168 -19.36 10.73 -1.83
N TYR A 169 -20.03 9.84 -1.10
CA TYR A 169 -21.44 9.95 -0.74
C TYR A 169 -21.64 10.44 0.70
N ALA A 170 -20.81 9.99 1.64
CA ALA A 170 -20.96 10.30 3.05
C ALA A 170 -20.65 11.75 3.38
N VAL A 171 -19.61 12.35 2.77
CA VAL A 171 -19.26 13.75 3.01
C VAL A 171 -20.40 14.71 2.60
N PRO A 172 -21.00 14.61 1.39
CA PRO A 172 -22.15 15.45 1.05
C PRO A 172 -23.40 15.17 1.89
N ALA A 173 -23.59 13.92 2.33
CA ALA A 173 -24.80 13.52 3.06
C ALA A 173 -24.77 13.84 4.55
N PHE A 174 -23.63 13.64 5.19
CA PHE A 174 -23.49 13.71 6.66
C PHE A 174 -22.52 14.80 7.13
N GLY A 175 -21.80 15.42 6.22
CA GLY A 175 -20.69 16.34 6.51
C GLY A 175 -19.40 15.64 6.89
N GLU A 176 -18.30 16.41 6.87
CA GLU A 176 -16.93 15.93 7.05
C GLU A 176 -16.72 15.29 8.42
N ILE A 177 -17.13 15.95 9.49
CA ILE A 177 -16.90 15.51 10.87
C ILE A 177 -17.63 14.20 11.17
N ASN A 178 -18.92 14.08 10.73
CA ASN A 178 -19.67 12.85 10.93
C ASN A 178 -19.09 11.71 10.09
N THR A 179 -18.59 12.00 8.91
CA THR A 179 -17.88 11.04 8.08
C THR A 179 -16.61 10.54 8.78
N LEU A 180 -15.82 11.42 9.42
CA LEU A 180 -14.67 11.00 10.24
C LEU A 180 -15.08 10.12 11.42
N TRP A 181 -16.17 10.46 12.12
CA TRP A 181 -16.68 9.61 13.21
C TRP A 181 -17.14 8.24 12.72
N SER A 182 -17.73 8.17 11.52
CA SER A 182 -18.13 6.88 10.91
C SER A 182 -16.92 5.97 10.64
N ALA A 183 -15.73 6.53 10.40
CA ALA A 183 -14.49 5.75 10.26
C ALA A 183 -14.23 4.85 11.46
N LEU A 184 -14.49 5.33 12.68
CA LEU A 184 -14.31 4.56 13.90
C LEU A 184 -15.24 3.35 13.97
N LEU A 185 -16.45 3.44 13.39
CA LEU A 185 -17.37 2.30 13.31
C LEU A 185 -16.79 1.19 12.43
N PHE A 186 -16.26 1.54 11.27
CA PHE A 186 -15.58 0.58 10.39
C PHE A 186 -14.35 -0.02 11.06
N VAL A 187 -13.51 0.82 11.67
CA VAL A 187 -12.29 0.36 12.38
C VAL A 187 -12.64 -0.57 13.53
N ALA A 188 -13.62 -0.23 14.36
CA ALA A 188 -14.06 -1.06 15.47
C ALA A 188 -14.67 -2.38 14.98
N ALA A 189 -15.57 -2.34 13.98
CA ALA A 189 -16.16 -3.53 13.38
C ALA A 189 -15.11 -4.45 12.77
N GLY A 190 -14.18 -3.90 11.95
CA GLY A 190 -13.07 -4.64 11.37
C GLY A 190 -12.16 -5.26 12.43
N GLY A 191 -11.86 -4.48 13.48
CA GLY A 191 -11.07 -4.95 14.62
C GLY A 191 -11.74 -6.12 15.37
N ILE A 192 -13.02 -6.00 15.67
CA ILE A 192 -13.80 -7.05 16.33
C ILE A 192 -13.80 -8.32 15.47
N LEU A 193 -14.09 -8.21 14.19
CA LEU A 193 -14.12 -9.37 13.28
C LEU A 193 -12.77 -10.09 13.23
N ALA A 194 -11.67 -9.35 13.06
CA ALA A 194 -10.35 -9.95 12.95
C ALA A 194 -9.84 -10.55 14.27
N LEU A 195 -10.14 -9.93 15.40
CA LEU A 195 -9.62 -10.37 16.70
C LEU A 195 -10.43 -11.50 17.34
N PHE A 196 -11.76 -11.42 17.25
CA PHE A 196 -12.63 -12.35 18.00
C PHE A 196 -13.16 -13.51 17.15
N PHE A 197 -13.42 -13.29 15.87
CA PHE A 197 -14.01 -14.32 15.01
C PHE A 197 -12.98 -15.19 14.27
N ASN A 198 -11.70 -14.79 14.30
CA ASN A 198 -10.62 -15.60 13.74
C ASN A 198 -10.34 -16.80 14.62
N LYS A 199 -10.46 -18.02 14.07
CA LYS A 199 -10.40 -19.27 14.85
C LYS A 199 -8.98 -19.83 15.04
N ASP A 200 -8.02 -19.24 14.37
CA ASP A 200 -6.64 -19.73 14.41
C ASP A 200 -5.96 -19.45 15.76
N LYS A 201 -5.21 -20.44 16.24
CA LYS A 201 -4.36 -20.32 17.41
C LYS A 201 -2.93 -20.12 16.93
N PHE A 202 -2.41 -18.92 17.10
CA PHE A 202 -1.00 -18.64 16.84
C PHE A 202 -0.14 -19.44 17.81
N THR A 203 0.69 -20.33 17.26
CA THR A 203 1.73 -20.99 18.04
C THR A 203 3.01 -20.19 17.87
N PRO A 204 3.53 -19.54 18.93
CA PRO A 204 4.80 -18.83 18.84
C PRO A 204 5.88 -19.82 18.36
N ILE A 205 6.60 -19.45 17.32
CA ILE A 205 7.77 -20.22 16.92
C ILE A 205 8.77 -20.09 18.06
N GLN A 206 9.12 -21.23 18.65
CA GLN A 206 10.19 -21.29 19.66
C GLN A 206 11.40 -20.51 19.13
N LYS A 207 11.94 -19.67 20.02
CA LYS A 207 13.12 -18.83 19.87
C LYS A 207 14.10 -19.38 18.82
N GLN A 208 14.00 -18.90 17.60
CA GLN A 208 15.15 -18.94 16.71
C GLN A 208 15.90 -17.64 16.95
N ASP A 209 16.88 -17.77 17.83
CA ASP A 209 17.72 -16.71 18.33
C ASP A 209 18.39 -15.89 17.22
N GLN A 210 18.56 -14.59 17.49
CA GLN A 210 19.51 -13.67 16.88
C GLN A 210 19.44 -13.41 15.36
N SER A 211 18.70 -14.20 14.58
CA SER A 211 18.69 -14.12 13.12
C SER A 211 18.01 -12.85 12.58
N LYS A 212 17.02 -12.30 13.27
CA LYS A 212 16.13 -11.24 12.68
C LYS A 212 16.65 -9.83 12.81
N TRP A 213 17.33 -9.48 13.88
CA TRP A 213 18.11 -8.24 13.93
C TRP A 213 19.24 -8.26 12.89
N LYS A 214 19.85 -9.44 12.66
CA LYS A 214 20.76 -9.65 11.55
C LYS A 214 20.08 -9.54 10.20
N GLU A 215 18.86 -10.04 10.01
CA GLU A 215 18.11 -9.89 8.76
C GLU A 215 17.70 -8.44 8.50
N LEU A 216 17.24 -7.73 9.52
CA LEU A 216 16.92 -6.31 9.42
C LEU A 216 18.16 -5.45 9.17
N SER A 217 19.27 -5.71 9.87
CA SER A 217 20.55 -5.04 9.59
C SER A 217 21.06 -5.41 8.19
N LYS A 218 20.86 -6.66 7.75
CA LYS A 218 21.23 -7.12 6.42
C LYS A 218 20.43 -6.43 5.30
N ALA A 219 19.18 -6.04 5.57
CA ALA A 219 18.40 -5.22 4.64
C ALA A 219 19.02 -3.83 4.42
N PHE A 220 19.69 -3.25 5.41
CA PHE A 220 20.46 -2.02 5.24
C PHE A 220 21.81 -2.26 4.56
N THR A 221 22.55 -3.29 4.98
CA THR A 221 23.88 -3.56 4.40
C THR A 221 23.79 -4.01 2.95
N ILE A 222 22.77 -4.78 2.57
CA ILE A 222 22.63 -5.26 1.19
C ILE A 222 22.44 -4.14 0.17
N MET A 223 21.89 -2.98 0.58
CA MET A 223 21.75 -1.82 -0.31
C MET A 223 23.10 -1.24 -0.73
N PHE A 224 24.14 -1.42 0.12
CA PHE A 224 25.51 -1.00 -0.13
C PHE A 224 26.34 -2.11 -0.75
N GLU A 225 26.14 -3.36 -0.33
CA GLU A 225 26.81 -4.54 -0.87
C GLU A 225 26.37 -4.85 -2.31
N ASN A 226 25.09 -4.65 -2.61
CA ASN A 226 24.50 -4.81 -3.93
C ASN A 226 23.76 -3.53 -4.35
N PRO A 227 24.43 -2.58 -5.04
CA PRO A 227 23.85 -1.31 -5.43
C PRO A 227 22.56 -1.45 -6.27
N LYS A 228 22.40 -2.56 -7.02
CA LYS A 228 21.18 -2.80 -7.80
C LYS A 228 19.96 -2.99 -6.89
N VAL A 229 20.13 -3.65 -5.74
CA VAL A 229 19.05 -3.79 -4.74
C VAL A 229 18.71 -2.45 -4.12
N GLY A 230 19.72 -1.62 -3.80
CA GLY A 230 19.52 -0.25 -3.33
C GLY A 230 18.75 0.61 -4.33
N ILE A 231 19.16 0.59 -5.60
CA ILE A 231 18.46 1.28 -6.70
C ILE A 231 17.00 0.80 -6.79
N GLY A 232 16.76 -0.50 -6.70
CA GLY A 232 15.41 -1.07 -6.70
C GLY A 232 14.55 -0.58 -5.53
N GLY A 233 15.16 -0.39 -4.35
CA GLY A 233 14.50 0.22 -3.18
C GLY A 233 14.08 1.67 -3.45
N VAL A 234 14.94 2.48 -4.08
CA VAL A 234 14.62 3.86 -4.50
C VAL A 234 13.48 3.86 -5.53
N VAL A 235 13.55 3.00 -6.55
CA VAL A 235 12.47 2.85 -7.55
C VAL A 235 11.15 2.48 -6.87
N LYS A 236 11.18 1.60 -5.87
CA LYS A 236 9.99 1.23 -5.09
C LYS A 236 9.45 2.38 -4.25
N THR A 237 10.31 3.21 -3.68
CA THR A 237 9.89 4.41 -2.95
C THR A 237 9.18 5.39 -3.91
N ILE A 238 9.69 5.60 -5.10
CA ILE A 238 9.09 6.49 -6.09
C ILE A 238 7.74 5.94 -6.59
N ASN A 239 7.59 4.62 -6.70
CA ASN A 239 6.37 3.97 -7.17
C ASN A 239 5.10 4.51 -6.50
N ALA A 240 5.07 4.63 -5.18
CA ALA A 240 3.85 5.00 -4.46
C ALA A 240 3.75 6.52 -4.14
N ILE A 241 4.63 7.36 -4.74
CA ILE A 241 4.73 8.79 -4.40
C ILE A 241 3.42 9.54 -4.70
N GLY A 242 2.75 9.20 -5.82
CA GLY A 242 1.47 9.77 -6.19
C GLY A 242 0.35 9.35 -5.23
N GLN A 243 0.37 8.10 -4.73
CA GLN A 243 -0.64 7.63 -3.79
C GLN A 243 -0.71 8.48 -2.52
N PHE A 244 0.43 8.84 -1.95
CA PHE A 244 0.48 9.61 -0.71
C PHE A 244 0.54 11.12 -0.93
N GLY A 245 1.03 11.57 -2.10
CA GLY A 245 1.16 12.99 -2.39
C GLY A 245 -0.07 13.62 -3.03
N PHE A 246 -0.67 13.00 -4.04
CA PHE A 246 -1.81 13.59 -4.75
C PHE A 246 -3.02 13.81 -3.86
N ALA A 247 -3.28 12.88 -2.92
CA ALA A 247 -4.39 12.98 -1.98
C ALA A 247 -4.37 14.26 -1.13
N ILE A 248 -3.19 14.90 -1.00
CA ILE A 248 -3.01 16.09 -0.15
C ILE A 248 -3.40 17.38 -0.89
N PHE A 249 -2.86 17.60 -2.09
CA PHE A 249 -2.98 18.92 -2.75
C PHE A 249 -3.81 18.89 -4.03
N LEU A 250 -3.94 17.73 -4.70
CA LEU A 250 -4.64 17.65 -5.99
C LEU A 250 -6.13 17.95 -5.88
N PRO A 251 -6.88 17.54 -4.82
CA PRO A 251 -8.28 17.92 -4.66
C PRO A 251 -8.47 19.44 -4.57
N THR A 252 -7.67 20.14 -3.76
CA THR A 252 -7.69 21.60 -3.65
C THR A 252 -7.33 22.28 -4.98
N TYR A 253 -6.40 21.70 -5.74
CA TYR A 253 -6.07 22.19 -7.08
C TYR A 253 -7.23 22.03 -8.05
N LEU A 254 -7.86 20.85 -8.09
CA LEU A 254 -8.99 20.54 -8.97
C LEU A 254 -10.23 21.36 -8.65
N ALA A 255 -10.46 21.69 -7.38
CA ALA A 255 -11.57 22.55 -6.95
C ALA A 255 -11.54 23.92 -7.63
N ARG A 256 -10.36 24.46 -7.97
CA ARG A 256 -10.23 25.72 -8.74
C ARG A 256 -10.81 25.63 -10.15
N TYR A 257 -10.95 24.43 -10.69
CA TYR A 257 -11.54 24.16 -12.01
C TYR A 257 -12.97 23.63 -11.91
N GLY A 258 -13.59 23.71 -10.73
CA GLY A 258 -14.99 23.34 -10.51
C GLY A 258 -15.25 21.87 -10.17
N TYR A 259 -14.20 21.08 -9.96
CA TYR A 259 -14.38 19.69 -9.49
C TYR A 259 -14.80 19.67 -8.03
N SER A 260 -15.86 18.95 -7.72
CA SER A 260 -16.30 18.70 -6.36
C SER A 260 -15.43 17.66 -5.66
N VAL A 261 -15.45 17.67 -4.32
CA VAL A 261 -14.77 16.64 -3.51
C VAL A 261 -15.30 15.24 -3.85
N SER A 262 -16.62 15.12 -4.08
CA SER A 262 -17.24 13.84 -4.47
C SER A 262 -16.71 13.32 -5.80
N GLU A 263 -16.62 14.17 -6.82
CA GLU A 263 -16.06 13.78 -8.13
C GLU A 263 -14.59 13.35 -8.01
N TRP A 264 -13.80 14.10 -7.24
CA TRP A 264 -12.41 13.71 -6.98
C TRP A 264 -12.30 12.34 -6.31
N LEU A 265 -13.10 12.07 -5.27
CA LEU A 265 -13.08 10.80 -4.55
C LEU A 265 -13.50 9.62 -5.43
N GLN A 266 -14.48 9.84 -6.34
CA GLN A 266 -14.86 8.84 -7.35
C GLN A 266 -13.72 8.58 -8.35
N ILE A 267 -13.06 9.63 -8.83
CA ILE A 267 -11.88 9.52 -9.70
C ILE A 267 -10.78 8.74 -8.99
N TRP A 268 -10.48 9.08 -7.73
CA TRP A 268 -9.47 8.43 -6.92
C TRP A 268 -9.75 6.95 -6.69
N GLY A 269 -10.95 6.62 -6.25
CA GLY A 269 -11.37 5.23 -6.04
C GLY A 269 -11.33 4.41 -7.33
N THR A 270 -11.78 4.97 -8.45
CA THR A 270 -11.76 4.30 -9.76
C THR A 270 -10.34 4.08 -10.26
N LEU A 271 -9.45 5.05 -10.09
CA LEU A 271 -8.02 4.93 -10.40
C LEU A 271 -7.41 3.69 -9.72
N PHE A 272 -7.63 3.54 -8.41
CA PHE A 272 -7.08 2.39 -7.67
C PHE A 272 -7.80 1.08 -7.96
N PHE A 273 -9.10 1.12 -8.28
CA PHE A 273 -9.78 -0.07 -8.79
C PHE A 273 -9.14 -0.56 -10.08
N VAL A 274 -8.89 0.33 -11.03
CA VAL A 274 -8.17 0.02 -12.28
C VAL A 274 -6.76 -0.48 -11.98
N ASN A 275 -6.04 0.16 -11.05
CA ASN A 275 -4.72 -0.31 -10.63
C ASN A 275 -4.74 -1.76 -10.14
N ILE A 276 -5.72 -2.15 -9.31
CA ILE A 276 -5.86 -3.53 -8.81
C ILE A 276 -6.07 -4.51 -9.97
N VAL A 277 -6.93 -4.19 -10.94
CA VAL A 277 -7.18 -5.03 -12.12
C VAL A 277 -5.91 -5.16 -12.96
N PHE A 278 -5.23 -4.04 -13.22
CA PHE A 278 -4.01 -4.01 -14.02
C PHE A 278 -2.80 -4.65 -13.31
N ASN A 279 -2.80 -4.77 -11.98
CA ASN A 279 -1.77 -5.54 -11.27
C ASN A 279 -1.72 -7.00 -11.76
N ILE A 280 -2.88 -7.61 -12.03
CA ILE A 280 -2.96 -8.97 -12.57
C ILE A 280 -2.44 -9.00 -14.00
N ILE A 281 -2.83 -8.03 -14.82
CA ILE A 281 -2.42 -7.92 -16.23
C ILE A 281 -0.90 -7.73 -16.33
N PHE A 282 -0.33 -6.78 -15.56
CA PHE A 282 1.10 -6.49 -15.61
C PHE A 282 1.98 -7.57 -14.97
N GLY A 283 1.44 -8.42 -14.11
CA GLY A 283 2.11 -9.65 -13.73
C GLY A 283 2.42 -10.51 -14.97
N ALA A 284 1.42 -10.78 -15.81
CA ALA A 284 1.58 -11.55 -17.04
C ALA A 284 2.35 -10.82 -18.15
N VAL A 285 2.16 -9.50 -18.27
CA VAL A 285 2.88 -8.65 -19.24
C VAL A 285 4.37 -8.59 -18.88
N GLY A 286 4.69 -8.48 -17.60
CA GLY A 286 6.06 -8.48 -17.10
C GLY A 286 6.83 -9.75 -17.49
N ASP A 287 6.16 -10.90 -17.44
CA ASP A 287 6.76 -12.17 -17.83
C ASP A 287 7.04 -12.27 -19.35
N LYS A 288 6.26 -11.57 -20.19
CA LYS A 288 6.41 -11.57 -21.65
C LYS A 288 7.38 -10.48 -22.16
N LEU A 289 7.24 -9.25 -21.67
CA LEU A 289 8.03 -8.09 -22.13
C LEU A 289 9.32 -7.91 -21.32
N GLY A 290 9.49 -8.69 -20.27
CA GLY A 290 10.57 -8.57 -19.29
C GLY A 290 10.25 -7.58 -18.18
N TRP A 291 10.51 -8.00 -16.95
CA TRP A 291 10.17 -7.26 -15.72
C TRP A 291 10.75 -5.84 -15.71
N ARG A 292 12.02 -5.69 -16.08
CA ARG A 292 12.71 -4.39 -16.16
C ARG A 292 12.04 -3.44 -17.13
N ASN A 293 11.74 -3.90 -18.35
CA ASN A 293 11.14 -3.05 -19.39
C ASN A 293 9.73 -2.61 -18.99
N THR A 294 8.97 -3.50 -18.36
CA THR A 294 7.60 -3.20 -17.87
C THR A 294 7.65 -2.11 -16.80
N VAL A 295 8.53 -2.22 -15.81
CA VAL A 295 8.71 -1.20 -14.77
C VAL A 295 9.18 0.13 -15.36
N MET A 296 10.13 0.10 -16.29
CA MET A 296 10.70 1.30 -16.89
C MET A 296 9.66 2.08 -17.71
N TRP A 297 9.00 1.41 -18.66
CA TRP A 297 8.14 2.10 -19.65
C TRP A 297 6.74 2.36 -19.09
N PHE A 298 6.07 1.37 -18.52
CA PHE A 298 4.72 1.56 -17.99
C PHE A 298 4.77 2.22 -16.61
N GLY A 299 5.56 1.69 -15.68
CA GLY A 299 5.69 2.26 -14.34
C GLY A 299 6.29 3.67 -14.38
N GLY A 300 7.56 3.80 -14.78
CA GLY A 300 8.27 5.07 -14.70
C GLY A 300 7.77 6.10 -15.71
N VAL A 301 7.91 5.82 -17.00
CA VAL A 301 7.53 6.78 -18.07
C VAL A 301 6.02 7.01 -18.08
N GLY A 302 5.21 5.94 -18.00
CA GLY A 302 3.75 6.05 -18.00
C GLY A 302 3.23 6.89 -16.83
N CYS A 303 3.66 6.62 -15.60
CA CYS A 303 3.26 7.42 -14.44
C CYS A 303 3.71 8.89 -14.57
N GLY A 304 4.93 9.14 -15.08
CA GLY A 304 5.41 10.50 -15.32
C GLY A 304 4.51 11.29 -16.27
N ILE A 305 4.17 10.69 -17.42
CA ILE A 305 3.29 11.30 -18.43
C ILE A 305 1.90 11.56 -17.84
N PHE A 306 1.27 10.56 -17.22
CA PHE A 306 -0.08 10.72 -16.69
C PHE A 306 -0.14 11.62 -15.44
N THR A 307 0.94 11.76 -14.67
CA THR A 307 1.07 12.78 -13.62
C THR A 307 0.96 14.18 -14.21
N LEU A 308 1.67 14.46 -15.29
CA LEU A 308 1.57 15.74 -15.99
C LEU A 308 0.19 15.93 -16.64
N ALA A 309 -0.37 14.87 -17.24
CA ALA A 309 -1.70 14.93 -17.83
C ALA A 309 -2.79 15.25 -16.78
N LEU A 310 -2.75 14.66 -15.57
CA LEU A 310 -3.68 14.99 -14.48
C LEU A 310 -3.64 16.48 -14.10
N TYR A 311 -2.47 17.11 -14.20
CA TYR A 311 -2.31 18.51 -13.87
C TYR A 311 -2.74 19.44 -15.02
N TYR A 312 -2.32 19.14 -16.25
CA TYR A 312 -2.57 20.05 -17.38
C TYR A 312 -3.97 19.93 -17.98
N THR A 313 -4.63 18.78 -17.86
CA THR A 313 -5.98 18.59 -18.41
C THR A 313 -7.00 19.62 -17.91
N PRO A 314 -7.16 19.88 -16.60
CA PRO A 314 -8.08 20.90 -16.13
C PRO A 314 -7.72 22.32 -16.60
N GLN A 315 -6.44 22.61 -16.82
CA GLN A 315 -6.01 23.91 -17.35
C GLN A 315 -6.40 24.12 -18.81
N LEU A 316 -6.30 23.05 -19.61
CA LEU A 316 -6.53 23.10 -21.05
C LEU A 316 -8.02 23.04 -21.43
N ILE A 317 -8.79 22.22 -20.73
CA ILE A 317 -10.18 21.93 -21.11
C ILE A 317 -11.20 22.21 -20.00
N GLY A 318 -10.78 22.75 -18.85
CA GLY A 318 -11.65 23.07 -17.72
C GLY A 318 -12.23 21.81 -17.04
N HIS A 319 -13.47 21.95 -16.54
CA HIS A 319 -14.20 20.87 -15.89
C HIS A 319 -14.71 19.85 -16.90
N GLN A 320 -13.95 18.78 -17.10
CA GLN A 320 -14.31 17.65 -17.96
C GLN A 320 -14.14 16.33 -17.18
N TYR A 321 -15.15 16.00 -16.38
CA TYR A 321 -15.11 14.87 -15.44
C TYR A 321 -14.64 13.57 -16.07
N TRP A 322 -15.25 13.17 -17.20
CA TRP A 322 -14.93 11.89 -17.85
C TRP A 322 -13.53 11.86 -18.46
N VAL A 323 -13.04 12.99 -18.97
CA VAL A 323 -11.68 13.06 -19.53
C VAL A 323 -10.66 12.90 -18.39
N LEU A 324 -10.87 13.60 -17.27
CA LEU A 324 -9.98 13.47 -16.10
C LEU A 324 -10.05 12.07 -15.50
N MET A 325 -11.25 11.45 -15.47
CA MET A 325 -11.43 10.06 -15.03
C MET A 325 -10.61 9.08 -15.88
N ILE A 326 -10.66 9.21 -17.22
CA ILE A 326 -9.89 8.36 -18.14
C ILE A 326 -8.38 8.52 -17.89
N ILE A 327 -7.91 9.75 -17.75
CA ILE A 327 -6.49 10.04 -17.48
C ILE A 327 -6.06 9.44 -16.14
N ALA A 328 -6.91 9.57 -15.11
CA ALA A 328 -6.66 8.96 -13.81
C ALA A 328 -6.62 7.41 -13.90
N CYS A 329 -7.53 6.81 -14.65
CA CYS A 329 -7.50 5.36 -14.93
C CYS A 329 -6.23 4.93 -15.66
N CYS A 330 -5.78 5.72 -16.63
CA CYS A 330 -4.51 5.47 -17.32
C CYS A 330 -3.31 5.58 -16.36
N TYR A 331 -3.33 6.55 -15.43
CA TYR A 331 -2.33 6.63 -14.37
C TYR A 331 -2.38 5.38 -13.47
N GLY A 332 -3.57 4.95 -13.04
CA GLY A 332 -3.76 3.75 -12.22
C GLY A 332 -3.25 2.48 -12.92
N ALA A 333 -3.51 2.35 -14.22
CA ALA A 333 -2.98 1.27 -15.05
C ALA A 333 -1.44 1.35 -15.14
N ALA A 334 -0.88 2.53 -15.40
CA ALA A 334 0.56 2.75 -15.46
C ALA A 334 1.24 2.41 -14.13
N LEU A 335 0.63 2.78 -13.01
CA LEU A 335 1.12 2.49 -11.66
C LEU A 335 1.28 0.99 -11.41
N ALA A 336 0.39 0.17 -11.97
CA ALA A 336 0.50 -1.28 -11.93
C ALA A 336 1.73 -1.83 -12.69
N GLY A 337 2.31 -1.05 -13.59
CA GLY A 337 3.57 -1.38 -14.28
C GLY A 337 4.76 -1.59 -13.34
N TYR A 338 4.67 -1.18 -12.07
CA TYR A 338 5.69 -1.45 -11.05
C TYR A 338 5.55 -2.83 -10.37
N VAL A 339 4.48 -3.59 -10.60
CA VAL A 339 4.27 -4.91 -9.99
C VAL A 339 5.44 -5.87 -10.22
N PRO A 340 6.02 -5.97 -11.44
CA PRO A 340 7.14 -6.87 -11.68
C PRO A 340 8.41 -6.56 -10.86
N LEU A 341 8.50 -5.38 -10.26
CA LEU A 341 9.63 -5.04 -9.37
C LEU A 341 9.73 -6.00 -8.18
N SER A 342 8.60 -6.52 -7.71
CA SER A 342 8.54 -7.51 -6.62
C SER A 342 9.13 -8.87 -7.01
N ALA A 343 9.15 -9.20 -8.29
CA ALA A 343 9.84 -10.38 -8.82
C ALA A 343 11.32 -10.05 -9.15
N LEU A 344 11.57 -8.87 -9.68
CA LEU A 344 12.90 -8.44 -10.12
C LEU A 344 13.89 -8.29 -8.95
N LEU A 345 13.51 -7.66 -7.83
CA LEU A 345 14.45 -7.42 -6.73
C LEU A 345 15.04 -8.69 -6.11
N PRO A 346 14.25 -9.72 -5.76
CA PRO A 346 14.82 -10.96 -5.22
C PRO A 346 15.76 -11.69 -6.18
N THR A 347 15.58 -11.53 -7.51
CA THR A 347 16.47 -12.15 -8.50
C THR A 347 17.82 -11.44 -8.62
N LEU A 348 17.90 -10.17 -8.21
CA LEU A 348 19.15 -9.41 -8.15
C LEU A 348 20.05 -9.84 -6.98
N ALA A 349 19.50 -10.55 -5.98
CA ALA A 349 20.24 -11.05 -4.83
C ALA A 349 19.79 -12.48 -4.48
N PRO A 350 20.13 -13.48 -5.32
CA PRO A 350 19.63 -14.85 -5.16
C PRO A 350 20.02 -15.47 -3.82
N ASP A 351 21.20 -15.15 -3.28
CA ASP A 351 21.67 -15.63 -1.97
C ASP A 351 21.01 -14.91 -0.79
N ASN A 352 20.38 -13.77 -1.02
CA ASN A 352 19.79 -12.89 0.01
C ASN A 352 18.39 -12.39 -0.38
N LYS A 353 17.55 -13.26 -0.96
CA LYS A 353 16.18 -12.90 -1.44
C LYS A 353 15.34 -12.22 -0.36
N GLY A 354 15.43 -12.67 0.90
CA GLY A 354 14.72 -12.08 2.04
C GLY A 354 15.15 -10.64 2.32
N ALA A 355 16.43 -10.34 2.29
CA ALA A 355 16.95 -8.99 2.48
C ALA A 355 16.52 -8.05 1.33
N ALA A 356 16.53 -8.52 0.09
CA ALA A 356 16.04 -7.76 -1.07
C ALA A 356 14.54 -7.44 -0.95
N MET A 357 13.72 -8.39 -0.48
CA MET A 357 12.30 -8.15 -0.20
C MET A 357 12.09 -7.15 0.94
N SER A 358 12.95 -7.17 1.96
CA SER A 358 12.90 -6.19 3.05
C SER A 358 13.20 -4.77 2.55
N VAL A 359 14.15 -4.61 1.61
CA VAL A 359 14.43 -3.31 0.95
C VAL A 359 13.20 -2.82 0.18
N LEU A 360 12.51 -3.71 -0.52
CA LEU A 360 11.28 -3.38 -1.26
C LEU A 360 10.16 -2.91 -0.32
N ASN A 361 9.97 -3.60 0.81
CA ASN A 361 9.00 -3.22 1.82
C ASN A 361 9.36 -1.90 2.50
N LEU A 362 10.65 -1.68 2.79
CA LEU A 362 11.16 -0.41 3.32
C LEU A 362 10.85 0.74 2.34
N GLY A 363 11.12 0.56 1.04
CA GLY A 363 10.79 1.55 0.02
C GLY A 363 9.30 1.92 0.00
N SER A 364 8.41 0.94 0.16
CA SER A 364 6.97 1.19 0.26
C SER A 364 6.60 2.00 1.52
N GLY A 365 7.23 1.71 2.66
CA GLY A 365 7.01 2.44 3.91
C GLY A 365 7.54 3.88 3.86
N LEU A 366 8.76 4.05 3.32
CA LEU A 366 9.40 5.36 3.19
C LEU A 366 8.55 6.35 2.36
N CYS A 367 7.83 5.87 1.37
CA CYS A 367 6.97 6.70 0.55
C CYS A 367 5.86 7.40 1.35
N ALA A 368 5.35 6.76 2.41
CA ALA A 368 4.24 7.28 3.22
C ALA A 368 4.57 8.63 3.91
N PHE A 369 5.86 8.93 4.15
CA PHE A 369 6.27 10.23 4.66
C PHE A 369 7.05 11.08 3.64
N ILE A 370 7.80 10.48 2.72
CA ILE A 370 8.58 11.23 1.72
C ILE A 370 7.66 12.00 0.78
N ALA A 371 6.56 11.40 0.32
CA ALA A 371 5.64 12.06 -0.59
C ALA A 371 4.94 13.26 0.06
N PRO A 372 4.30 13.15 1.25
CA PRO A 372 3.79 14.31 1.97
C PRO A 372 4.87 15.32 2.34
N GLY A 373 6.09 14.86 2.68
CA GLY A 373 7.23 15.71 2.97
C GLY A 373 7.63 16.60 1.78
N ILE A 374 7.66 16.04 0.57
CA ILE A 374 7.90 16.82 -0.66
C ILE A 374 6.78 17.86 -0.83
N VAL A 375 5.52 17.49 -0.64
CA VAL A 375 4.41 18.44 -0.71
C VAL A 375 4.61 19.54 0.32
N SER A 376 4.88 19.20 1.57
CA SER A 376 5.08 20.18 2.67
C SER A 376 6.18 21.19 2.37
N LEU A 377 7.31 20.73 1.84
CA LEU A 377 8.47 21.57 1.56
C LEU A 377 8.29 22.46 0.32
N PHE A 378 7.66 21.94 -0.72
CA PHE A 378 7.67 22.57 -2.04
C PHE A 378 6.35 23.21 -2.48
N ILE A 379 5.22 22.91 -1.83
CA ILE A 379 3.91 23.45 -2.22
C ILE A 379 3.83 24.97 -2.02
N GLY A 380 4.47 25.51 -0.98
CA GLY A 380 4.52 26.95 -0.73
C GLY A 380 5.34 27.69 -1.79
N PRO A 381 6.63 27.37 -1.97
CA PRO A 381 7.48 28.11 -2.89
C PRO A 381 7.18 27.84 -4.38
N LEU A 382 6.74 26.63 -4.75
CA LEU A 382 6.58 26.22 -6.15
C LEU A 382 5.12 26.01 -6.57
N GLY A 383 4.19 26.02 -5.62
CA GLY A 383 2.78 25.73 -5.89
C GLY A 383 2.52 24.29 -6.33
N ALA A 384 1.26 23.99 -6.67
CA ALA A 384 0.85 22.66 -7.11
C ALA A 384 1.59 22.20 -8.39
N GLY A 385 1.82 23.12 -9.31
CA GLY A 385 2.57 22.82 -10.55
C GLY A 385 4.00 22.37 -10.29
N GLY A 386 4.72 23.05 -9.39
CA GLY A 386 6.09 22.64 -9.04
C GLY A 386 6.14 21.26 -8.39
N VAL A 387 5.19 20.93 -7.49
CA VAL A 387 5.10 19.60 -6.87
C VAL A 387 4.80 18.52 -7.91
N ILE A 388 3.90 18.78 -8.85
CA ILE A 388 3.60 17.85 -9.96
C ILE A 388 4.84 17.59 -10.82
N TRP A 389 5.59 18.64 -11.14
CA TRP A 389 6.84 18.48 -11.90
C TRP A 389 7.90 17.69 -11.13
N ILE A 390 8.01 17.88 -9.81
CA ILE A 390 8.90 17.06 -8.97
C ILE A 390 8.46 15.59 -9.02
N PHE A 391 7.18 15.30 -8.88
CA PHE A 391 6.68 13.92 -8.93
C PHE A 391 6.88 13.29 -10.31
N ALA A 392 6.59 14.01 -11.38
CA ALA A 392 6.82 13.53 -12.75
C ALA A 392 8.31 13.28 -13.00
N ALA A 393 9.18 14.20 -12.57
CA ALA A 393 10.63 14.03 -12.67
C ALA A 393 11.13 12.82 -11.89
N LEU A 394 10.60 12.56 -10.69
CA LEU A 394 10.91 11.36 -9.92
C LEU A 394 10.45 10.08 -10.64
N TYR A 395 9.29 10.07 -11.28
CA TYR A 395 8.85 8.93 -12.09
C TYR A 395 9.78 8.71 -13.29
N PHE A 396 10.15 9.76 -14.03
CA PHE A 396 11.13 9.63 -15.12
C PHE A 396 12.51 9.20 -14.61
N PHE A 397 12.92 9.71 -13.45
CA PHE A 397 14.14 9.28 -12.78
C PHE A 397 14.08 7.79 -12.38
N SER A 398 12.94 7.31 -11.90
CA SER A 398 12.76 5.88 -11.62
C SER A 398 12.88 5.01 -12.88
N ALA A 399 12.37 5.49 -14.02
CA ALA A 399 12.54 4.83 -15.30
C ALA A 399 14.04 4.75 -15.69
N PHE A 400 14.77 5.86 -15.53
CA PHE A 400 16.21 5.90 -15.76
C PHE A 400 16.96 4.93 -14.83
N LEU A 401 16.66 4.94 -13.53
CA LEU A 401 17.27 4.04 -12.55
C LEU A 401 16.98 2.56 -12.87
N THR A 402 15.78 2.24 -13.32
CA THR A 402 15.37 0.88 -13.67
C THR A 402 16.25 0.29 -14.79
N ARG A 403 16.84 1.13 -15.63
CA ARG A 403 17.77 0.68 -16.68
C ARG A 403 18.98 -0.07 -16.11
N PHE A 404 19.40 0.25 -14.90
CA PHE A 404 20.55 -0.38 -14.21
C PHE A 404 20.20 -1.68 -13.49
N LEU A 405 18.92 -2.04 -13.39
CA LEU A 405 18.46 -3.27 -12.74
C LEU A 405 18.61 -4.48 -13.71
N THR A 406 19.85 -4.74 -14.15
CA THR A 406 20.16 -5.86 -15.04
C THR A 406 20.40 -7.13 -14.25
N ILE A 407 19.72 -8.22 -14.62
CA ILE A 407 19.93 -9.56 -14.09
C ILE A 407 21.25 -10.10 -14.71
N SER A 408 22.12 -10.73 -13.91
CA SER A 408 23.30 -11.40 -14.42
C SER A 408 22.93 -12.69 -15.17
N GLU A 409 23.74 -13.11 -16.15
CA GLU A 409 23.49 -14.35 -16.92
C GLU A 409 23.40 -15.58 -16.00
N GLN A 410 24.23 -15.66 -14.97
CA GLN A 410 24.17 -16.74 -13.97
C GLN A 410 22.84 -16.80 -13.22
N SER A 411 22.21 -15.64 -12.95
CA SER A 411 20.90 -15.59 -12.31
C SER A 411 19.76 -15.97 -13.28
N THR A 412 19.98 -15.77 -14.57
CA THR A 412 19.02 -16.14 -15.62
C THR A 412 18.96 -17.64 -15.79
N ASP A 413 20.09 -18.33 -15.75
CA ASP A 413 20.18 -19.79 -15.88
C ASP A 413 19.49 -20.49 -14.69
N VAL A 414 19.76 -20.06 -13.47
CA VAL A 414 19.11 -20.59 -12.25
C VAL A 414 17.58 -20.38 -12.30
N TYR A 415 17.15 -19.22 -12.78
CA TYR A 415 15.72 -18.92 -12.87
C TYR A 415 15.03 -19.74 -13.97
N THR A 416 15.70 -19.97 -15.09
CA THR A 416 15.21 -20.79 -16.20
C THR A 416 15.10 -22.25 -15.76
N GLU A 417 16.08 -22.76 -15.02
CA GLU A 417 16.03 -24.11 -14.43
C GLU A 417 14.90 -24.25 -13.40
N GLU A 418 14.76 -23.32 -12.45
CA GLU A 418 13.66 -23.33 -11.47
C GLU A 418 12.29 -23.29 -12.15
N ARG A 419 12.15 -22.53 -13.23
CA ARG A 419 10.92 -22.45 -14.02
C ARG A 419 10.65 -23.76 -14.76
N PHE A 420 11.66 -24.33 -15.39
CA PHE A 420 11.55 -25.61 -16.11
C PHE A 420 11.19 -26.77 -15.17
N VAL A 421 11.78 -26.78 -13.96
CA VAL A 421 11.42 -27.75 -12.93
C VAL A 421 9.98 -27.59 -12.46
N ARG A 422 9.50 -26.35 -12.24
CA ARG A 422 8.11 -26.07 -11.83
C ARG A 422 7.12 -26.46 -12.92
N GLU A 423 7.38 -26.12 -14.17
CA GLU A 423 6.51 -26.49 -15.30
C GLU A 423 6.44 -28.00 -15.50
N ASN A 424 7.54 -28.72 -15.34
CA ASN A 424 7.58 -30.18 -15.41
C ASN A 424 6.86 -30.86 -14.22
N VAL A 425 6.98 -30.32 -13.01
CA VAL A 425 6.24 -30.82 -11.83
C VAL A 425 4.75 -30.60 -12.02
N GLN A 426 4.35 -29.42 -12.51
CA GLN A 426 2.94 -29.09 -12.79
C GLN A 426 2.36 -30.01 -13.88
N THR A 427 3.11 -30.22 -14.95
CA THR A 427 2.69 -31.07 -16.08
C THR A 427 2.59 -32.54 -15.66
N ASN A 428 3.47 -33.03 -14.82
CA ASN A 428 3.39 -34.39 -14.28
C ASN A 428 2.24 -34.55 -13.28
N PHE A 429 1.99 -33.52 -12.44
CA PHE A 429 0.83 -33.52 -11.53
C PHE A 429 -0.49 -33.57 -12.29
N ASP A 430 -0.64 -32.75 -13.35
CA ASP A 430 -1.83 -32.72 -14.20
C ASP A 430 -2.05 -34.04 -14.98
N LYS A 431 -0.97 -34.76 -15.32
CA LYS A 431 -1.07 -36.10 -15.93
C LYS A 431 -1.51 -37.16 -14.93
N THR A 432 -1.04 -37.09 -13.68
CA THR A 432 -1.39 -38.05 -12.63
C THR A 432 -2.83 -37.86 -12.12
N VAL A 433 -3.39 -36.65 -12.22
CA VAL A 433 -4.77 -36.34 -11.81
C VAL A 433 -5.79 -36.72 -12.92
N LYS A 434 -5.33 -36.94 -14.15
CA LYS A 434 -6.18 -37.36 -15.29
C LYS A 434 -6.21 -38.88 -15.53
N GLN A 435 -5.41 -39.66 -14.82
CA GLN A 435 -5.49 -41.12 -14.70
C GLN A 435 -6.26 -41.50 -13.41
#